data_5c46554aa608c4e7f30b082679536438
#
_entry.id   5c46554aa608c4e7f30b082679536438
#
_cell.length_a   1.000
_cell.length_b   1.000
_cell.length_c   1.000
_cell.angle_alpha   90.00
_cell.angle_beta   90.00
_cell.angle_gamma   90.00
#
_symmetry.space_group_name_H-M   'P 1'
#
loop_
_entity.id
_entity.type
_entity.pdbx_description
1 polymer ?
#
loop_
_entity_poly.entity_id
_entity_poly.type
_entity_poly.pdbx_seq_one_letter_code
_entity_poly.pdbx_strand_id
1 'polypeptide(L)'
;MGVVREIEKLLTQLTRAEKAQVLQWLIRDLSGAFPGVESRPEVSGGEARIVSTRIPVWVLVRARQLQTPEAELLRAYPTLTAEDLVNAWAYYRVNRDEIEAAIWANETA
;
A
#
# COMPACT_ATOMS: atom_id res chain seq x y z
N MET A 1 8.31 -9.57 -8.62
CA MET A 1 9.36 -8.58 -8.59
C MET A 1 8.95 -7.45 -9.41
N GLY A 2 8.93 -6.35 -8.96
CA GLY A 2 8.47 -5.24 -9.71
C GLY A 2 9.57 -4.25 -10.00
N VAL A 3 9.20 -3.22 -10.73
CA VAL A 3 10.07 -2.10 -11.01
C VAL A 3 10.58 -1.47 -9.72
N VAL A 4 9.77 -1.44 -8.68
CA VAL A 4 10.17 -0.87 -7.39
C VAL A 4 11.41 -1.57 -6.82
N ARG A 5 11.47 -2.90 -6.94
CA ARG A 5 12.65 -3.65 -6.48
C ARG A 5 13.90 -3.29 -7.26
N GLU A 6 13.75 -3.08 -8.57
CA GLU A 6 14.88 -2.65 -9.39
C GLU A 6 15.34 -1.27 -8.99
N ILE A 7 14.41 -0.35 -8.73
CA ILE A 7 14.76 0.99 -8.29
C ILE A 7 15.50 0.96 -6.97
N GLU A 8 15.07 0.08 -6.05
CA GLU A 8 15.73 -0.05 -4.77
C GLU A 8 17.20 -0.41 -4.94
N LYS A 9 17.49 -1.34 -5.86
CA LYS A 9 18.87 -1.73 -6.15
C LYS A 9 19.66 -0.56 -6.75
N LEU A 10 19.04 0.16 -7.68
CA LEU A 10 19.72 1.28 -8.34
C LEU A 10 20.01 2.40 -7.35
N LEU A 11 19.16 2.63 -6.38
CA LEU A 11 19.37 3.68 -5.39
C LEU A 11 20.66 3.48 -4.62
N THR A 12 21.07 2.23 -4.40
CA THR A 12 22.32 1.98 -3.67
C THR A 12 23.55 2.41 -4.46
N GLN A 13 23.40 2.64 -5.77
CA GLN A 13 24.52 3.04 -6.63
C GLN A 13 24.62 4.54 -6.78
N LEU A 14 23.67 5.29 -6.27
CA LEU A 14 23.65 6.73 -6.40
C LEU A 14 24.44 7.40 -5.28
N THR A 15 25.06 8.55 -5.61
CA THR A 15 25.64 9.41 -4.60
C THR A 15 24.52 10.09 -3.82
N ARG A 16 24.88 10.73 -2.70
CA ARG A 16 23.89 11.45 -1.93
C ARG A 16 23.27 12.60 -2.73
N ALA A 17 24.09 13.28 -3.54
CA ALA A 17 23.59 14.37 -4.37
C ALA A 17 22.63 13.84 -5.44
N GLU A 18 22.93 12.69 -6.01
CA GLU A 18 22.05 12.07 -7.00
C GLU A 18 20.73 11.62 -6.37
N LYS A 19 20.79 11.08 -5.15
CA LYS A 19 19.55 10.71 -4.44
C LYS A 19 18.70 11.95 -4.17
N ALA A 20 19.34 13.07 -3.83
CA ALA A 20 18.60 14.31 -3.61
C ALA A 20 17.90 14.77 -4.90
N GLN A 21 18.57 14.58 -6.05
CA GLN A 21 17.96 14.93 -7.33
C GLN A 21 16.74 14.07 -7.62
N VAL A 22 16.84 12.77 -7.37
CA VAL A 22 15.69 11.86 -7.55
C VAL A 22 14.53 12.27 -6.63
N LEU A 23 14.85 12.62 -5.40
CA LEU A 23 13.83 13.07 -4.46
C LEU A 23 13.10 14.31 -4.98
N GLN A 24 13.83 15.25 -5.57
CA GLN A 24 13.22 16.44 -6.16
C GLN A 24 12.22 16.09 -7.26
N TRP A 25 12.59 15.13 -8.11
CA TRP A 25 11.68 14.69 -9.16
C TRP A 25 10.42 14.08 -8.58
N LEU A 26 10.60 13.21 -7.57
CA LEU A 26 9.47 12.52 -6.94
C LEU A 26 8.51 13.50 -6.27
N ILE A 27 9.03 14.52 -5.61
CA ILE A 27 8.18 15.50 -4.92
C ILE A 27 7.17 16.13 -5.86
N ARG A 28 7.54 16.34 -7.12
CA ARG A 28 6.65 16.96 -8.09
C ARG A 28 5.43 16.10 -8.40
N ASP A 29 5.58 14.79 -8.27
CA ASP A 29 4.54 13.84 -8.67
C ASP A 29 3.74 13.27 -7.51
N LEU A 30 4.06 13.64 -6.27
CA LEU A 30 3.51 12.94 -5.11
C LEU A 30 2.26 13.58 -4.50
N SER A 31 1.68 14.58 -5.16
CA SER A 31 0.51 15.25 -4.62
C SER A 31 -0.62 14.24 -4.37
N GLY A 32 -1.06 14.12 -3.11
CA GLY A 32 -2.14 13.22 -2.76
C GLY A 32 -1.78 11.76 -2.72
N ALA A 33 -0.52 11.40 -2.92
CA ALA A 33 -0.10 10.01 -2.91
C ALA A 33 0.14 9.51 -1.49
N PHE A 34 0.02 8.20 -1.30
CA PHE A 34 0.28 7.58 -0.02
C PHE A 34 1.25 6.41 -0.23
N PRO A 35 2.29 6.29 0.60
CA PRO A 35 3.30 5.23 0.39
C PRO A 35 2.69 3.84 0.39
N GLY A 36 2.98 3.09 -0.66
CA GLY A 36 2.61 1.68 -0.75
C GLY A 36 1.15 1.39 -1.02
N VAL A 37 0.32 2.42 -1.17
CA VAL A 37 -1.12 2.25 -1.42
C VAL A 37 -1.50 3.04 -2.66
N GLU A 38 -2.27 2.42 -3.54
CA GLU A 38 -2.70 3.09 -4.78
C GLU A 38 -4.19 2.86 -5.02
N SER A 39 -4.77 3.77 -5.79
CA SER A 39 -6.16 3.66 -6.23
C SER A 39 -6.21 4.00 -7.71
N ARG A 40 -6.88 3.16 -8.48
CA ARG A 40 -7.09 3.40 -9.91
C ARG A 40 -8.57 3.23 -10.20
N PRO A 41 -9.22 4.23 -10.81
CA PRO A 41 -10.65 4.14 -11.07
C PRO A 41 -11.04 2.92 -11.89
N GLU A 42 -10.15 2.46 -12.76
CA GLU A 42 -10.42 1.33 -13.64
C GLU A 42 -10.24 -0.02 -12.96
N VAL A 43 -9.76 -0.05 -11.70
CA VAL A 43 -9.52 -1.31 -10.98
C VAL A 43 -10.36 -1.31 -9.72
N SER A 44 -11.28 -2.29 -9.60
CA SER A 44 -12.12 -2.48 -8.42
C SER A 44 -12.85 -1.20 -7.99
N GLY A 45 -13.28 -0.38 -8.97
CA GLY A 45 -14.02 0.83 -8.66
C GLY A 45 -13.19 1.90 -7.96
N GLY A 46 -11.87 1.82 -8.02
CA GLY A 46 -11.00 2.82 -7.42
C GLY A 46 -10.69 2.58 -5.96
N GLU A 47 -11.02 1.40 -5.43
CA GLU A 47 -10.72 1.17 -4.02
C GLU A 47 -9.21 1.07 -3.77
N ALA A 48 -8.78 1.54 -2.60
CA ALA A 48 -7.37 1.54 -2.22
C ALA A 48 -6.87 0.12 -2.05
N ARG A 49 -5.70 -0.16 -2.59
CA ARG A 49 -5.09 -1.49 -2.49
C ARG A 49 -3.58 -1.37 -2.35
N ILE A 50 -2.97 -2.45 -1.91
CA ILE A 50 -1.52 -2.49 -1.76
C ILE A 50 -0.88 -2.46 -3.14
N VAL A 51 0.11 -1.61 -3.31
CA VAL A 51 0.83 -1.42 -4.57
C VAL A 51 1.40 -2.76 -5.06
N SER A 52 1.33 -2.97 -6.38
CA SER A 52 1.82 -4.20 -7.03
C SER A 52 1.06 -5.46 -6.62
N THR A 53 -0.09 -5.32 -6.00
CA THR A 53 -0.97 -6.45 -5.67
C THR A 53 -2.40 -6.10 -6.05
N ARG A 54 -3.30 -7.07 -5.91
CA ARG A 54 -4.72 -6.82 -6.04
C ARG A 54 -5.42 -6.86 -4.69
N ILE A 55 -4.66 -6.74 -3.61
CA ILE A 55 -5.19 -6.88 -2.26
C ILE A 55 -5.68 -5.51 -1.78
N PRO A 56 -6.99 -5.33 -1.56
CA PRO A 56 -7.51 -4.08 -1.04
C PRO A 56 -7.09 -3.87 0.41
N VAL A 57 -6.87 -2.61 0.78
CA VAL A 57 -6.52 -2.29 2.16
C VAL A 57 -7.61 -2.75 3.13
N TRP A 58 -8.90 -2.61 2.74
CA TRP A 58 -9.98 -2.97 3.66
C TRP A 58 -9.96 -4.45 4.04
N VAL A 59 -9.49 -5.32 3.14
CA VAL A 59 -9.41 -6.76 3.45
C VAL A 59 -8.44 -7.00 4.59
N LEU A 60 -7.29 -6.32 4.56
CA LEU A 60 -6.28 -6.48 5.60
C LEU A 60 -6.75 -5.87 6.92
N VAL A 61 -7.36 -4.71 6.85
CA VAL A 61 -7.90 -4.04 8.04
C VAL A 61 -8.98 -4.90 8.70
N ARG A 62 -9.88 -5.47 7.89
CA ARG A 62 -10.94 -6.31 8.43
C ARG A 62 -10.37 -7.56 9.09
N ALA A 63 -9.36 -8.19 8.46
CA ALA A 63 -8.70 -9.34 9.05
C ALA A 63 -8.10 -8.99 10.41
N ARG A 64 -7.48 -7.81 10.50
CA ARG A 64 -6.90 -7.34 11.76
C ARG A 64 -7.97 -7.12 12.82
N GLN A 65 -9.13 -6.55 12.43
CA GLN A 65 -10.24 -6.36 13.35
C GLN A 65 -10.77 -7.69 13.87
N LEU A 66 -10.69 -8.72 13.06
CA LEU A 66 -11.08 -10.08 13.45
C LEU A 66 -9.95 -10.81 14.16
N GLN A 67 -8.87 -10.09 14.49
CA GLN A 67 -7.75 -10.58 15.28
C GLN A 67 -6.89 -11.63 14.59
N THR A 68 -6.85 -11.58 13.26
CA THR A 68 -5.94 -12.43 12.50
C THR A 68 -4.50 -11.94 12.73
N PRO A 69 -3.58 -12.79 13.17
CA PRO A 69 -2.20 -12.36 13.38
C PRO A 69 -1.52 -11.98 12.07
N GLU A 70 -0.58 -11.03 12.16
CA GLU A 70 0.14 -10.59 10.96
C GLU A 70 0.89 -11.73 10.29
N ALA A 71 1.47 -12.62 11.07
CA ALA A 71 2.17 -13.78 10.51
C ALA A 71 1.25 -14.62 9.63
N GLU A 72 -0.02 -14.73 10.02
CA GLU A 72 -0.98 -15.49 9.23
C GLU A 72 -1.35 -14.76 7.95
N LEU A 73 -1.45 -13.43 7.99
CA LEU A 73 -1.69 -12.64 6.78
C LEU A 73 -0.54 -12.78 5.80
N LEU A 74 0.69 -12.74 6.29
CA LEU A 74 1.86 -12.88 5.42
C LEU A 74 1.92 -14.26 4.81
N ARG A 75 1.43 -15.28 5.51
CA ARG A 75 1.39 -16.64 4.99
C ARG A 75 0.28 -16.79 3.96
N ALA A 76 -0.88 -16.17 4.21
CA ALA A 76 -2.03 -16.28 3.31
C ALA A 76 -1.82 -15.50 2.02
N TYR A 77 -1.06 -14.42 2.06
CA TYR A 77 -0.80 -13.57 0.89
C TYR A 77 0.70 -13.51 0.65
N PRO A 78 1.26 -14.48 -0.07
CA PRO A 78 2.73 -14.55 -0.22
C PRO A 78 3.38 -13.33 -0.86
N THR A 79 2.61 -12.50 -1.58
CA THR A 79 3.16 -11.28 -2.18
C THR A 79 3.25 -10.12 -1.21
N LEU A 80 2.65 -10.23 -0.03
CA LEU A 80 2.73 -9.17 0.98
C LEU A 80 4.04 -9.23 1.74
N THR A 81 4.52 -8.04 2.10
CA THR A 81 5.67 -7.91 3.00
C THR A 81 5.20 -7.27 4.31
N ALA A 82 6.04 -7.35 5.34
CA ALA A 82 5.73 -6.68 6.60
C ALA A 82 5.58 -5.17 6.39
N GLU A 83 6.38 -4.60 5.48
CA GLU A 83 6.28 -3.17 5.17
C GLU A 83 4.91 -2.83 4.57
N ASP A 84 4.38 -3.72 3.74
CA ASP A 84 3.04 -3.51 3.16
C ASP A 84 1.99 -3.41 4.24
N LEU A 85 2.09 -4.24 5.28
CA LEU A 85 1.15 -4.17 6.40
C LEU A 85 1.27 -2.87 7.16
N VAL A 86 2.51 -2.41 7.40
CA VAL A 86 2.73 -1.12 8.05
C VAL A 86 2.07 0.00 7.24
N ASN A 87 2.23 -0.03 5.92
CA ASN A 87 1.62 0.97 5.05
C ASN A 87 0.10 0.89 5.08
N ALA A 88 -0.46 -0.32 5.12
CA ALA A 88 -1.90 -0.51 5.19
C ALA A 88 -2.47 0.07 6.49
N TRP A 89 -1.79 -0.20 7.62
CA TRP A 89 -2.26 0.32 8.91
C TRP A 89 -2.16 1.85 8.96
N ALA A 90 -1.10 2.41 8.38
CA ALA A 90 -0.96 3.87 8.32
C ALA A 90 -2.02 4.50 7.45
N TYR A 91 -2.31 3.89 6.29
CA TYR A 91 -3.36 4.38 5.41
C TYR A 91 -4.71 4.38 6.13
N TYR A 92 -5.00 3.31 6.85
CA TYR A 92 -6.25 3.20 7.59
C TYR A 92 -6.40 4.32 8.63
N ARG A 93 -5.31 4.63 9.35
CA ARG A 93 -5.37 5.70 10.36
C ARG A 93 -5.76 7.05 9.77
N VAL A 94 -5.29 7.33 8.56
CA VAL A 94 -5.56 8.60 7.90
C VAL A 94 -6.89 8.59 7.15
N ASN A 95 -7.30 7.43 6.66
CA ASN A 95 -8.47 7.29 5.80
C ASN A 95 -9.49 6.32 6.41
N ARG A 96 -9.72 6.43 7.71
CA ARG A 96 -10.57 5.50 8.45
C ARG A 96 -11.97 5.40 7.87
N ASP A 97 -12.59 6.54 7.58
CA ASP A 97 -13.98 6.52 7.10
C ASP A 97 -14.11 5.81 5.76
N GLU A 98 -13.13 6.02 4.88
CA GLU A 98 -13.12 5.36 3.58
C GLU A 98 -13.05 3.84 3.74
N ILE A 99 -12.15 3.38 4.60
CA ILE A 99 -11.94 1.94 4.77
C ILE A 99 -13.11 1.30 5.51
N GLU A 100 -13.64 1.97 6.54
CA GLU A 100 -14.81 1.42 7.24
C GLU A 100 -16.02 1.33 6.31
N ALA A 101 -16.18 2.32 5.42
CA ALA A 101 -17.27 2.26 4.44
C ALA A 101 -17.09 1.09 3.49
N ALA A 102 -15.85 0.82 3.07
CA ALA A 102 -15.57 -0.30 2.18
C ALA A 102 -15.85 -1.64 2.87
N ILE A 103 -15.48 -1.77 4.14
CA ILE A 103 -15.77 -2.98 4.91
C ILE A 103 -17.28 -3.18 4.99
N TRP A 104 -18.01 -2.12 5.36
CA TRP A 104 -19.45 -2.21 5.51
C TRP A 104 -20.13 -2.61 4.20
N ALA A 105 -19.72 -1.96 3.10
CA ALA A 105 -20.32 -2.23 1.80
C ALA A 105 -20.08 -3.67 1.36
N ASN A 106 -18.91 -4.22 1.65
CA ASN A 106 -18.58 -5.57 1.22
C ASN A 106 -19.19 -6.65 2.11
N GLU A 107 -19.44 -6.34 3.37
CA GLU A 107 -20.03 -7.32 4.28
C GLU A 107 -21.55 -7.33 4.26
N THR A 108 -22.16 -6.26 3.77
CA THR A 108 -23.61 -6.18 3.71
C THR A 108 -24.17 -6.37 2.31
N ALA A 109 -23.29 -6.60 1.34
CA ALA A 109 -23.70 -6.75 -0.07
C ALA A 109 -24.39 -8.08 -0.35
#